data_88705e363d22bdd8a5ccb0a100ef3db2
#
_entry.id   88705e363d22bdd8a5ccb0a100ef3db2
#
_cell.length_a   1.000
_cell.length_b   1.000
_cell.length_c   1.000
_cell.angle_alpha   90.00
_cell.angle_beta   90.00
_cell.angle_gamma   90.00
#
_symmetry.space_group_name_H-M   'P 1'
#
loop_
_entity.id
_entity.type
_entity.pdbx_description
1 polymer ?
#
loop_
_entity_poly.entity_id
_entity_poly.type
_entity_poly.pdbx_seq_one_letter_code
_entity_poly.pdbx_strand_id
1 'polypeptide(L)'
;LSDWVAKYPIISIEDGMAENDWDGWKHLTERLGKSVQLVGDDLFVTNTRILKEGIEAGVANSILIKVNQIGTLTETFAAIELAKTHGYTAVVSHRSGETEDTTIADIAVATNALQIKTGSMSRSDRIAKYNQLLRIEEDLGETAVYPGRDAFYSIRRR
;
A
#
# COMPACT_ATOMS: atom_id res chain seq x y z
N LEU A 1 2.59 5.02 19.53
CA LEU A 1 2.28 5.52 18.18
C LEU A 1 1.49 6.82 18.23
N SER A 2 0.39 6.91 18.99
CA SER A 2 -0.45 8.13 19.08
C SER A 2 0.37 9.39 19.43
N ASP A 3 1.29 9.28 20.36
CA ASP A 3 2.20 10.35 20.76
C ASP A 3 3.12 10.82 19.62
N TRP A 4 3.60 9.87 18.81
CA TRP A 4 4.43 10.16 17.65
C TRP A 4 3.64 10.84 16.54
N VAL A 5 2.43 10.34 16.25
CA VAL A 5 1.52 10.97 15.29
C VAL A 5 1.15 12.40 15.67
N ALA A 6 1.03 12.68 16.97
CA ALA A 6 0.77 14.04 17.47
C ALA A 6 1.97 14.98 17.34
N LYS A 7 3.20 14.44 17.44
CA LYS A 7 4.45 15.23 17.45
C LYS A 7 5.11 15.36 16.10
N TYR A 8 4.94 14.37 15.22
CA TYR A 8 5.65 14.27 13.94
C TYR A 8 4.68 14.17 12.78
N PRO A 9 5.07 14.57 11.57
CA PRO A 9 4.21 14.55 10.38
C PRO A 9 4.04 13.13 9.80
N ILE A 10 3.66 12.17 10.64
CA ILE A 10 3.41 10.78 10.24
C ILE A 10 2.06 10.71 9.53
N ILE A 11 2.06 10.19 8.32
CA ILE A 11 0.85 10.00 7.49
C ILE A 11 0.52 8.52 7.27
N SER A 12 1.51 7.64 7.38
CA SER A 12 1.35 6.20 7.17
C SER A 12 2.19 5.39 8.14
N ILE A 13 1.64 4.28 8.62
CA ILE A 13 2.30 3.31 9.50
C ILE A 13 2.03 1.92 8.92
N GLU A 14 3.09 1.14 8.69
CA GLU A 14 3.00 -0.24 8.25
C GLU A 14 3.21 -1.17 9.44
N ASP A 15 2.37 -2.19 9.56
CA ASP A 15 2.38 -3.21 10.62
C ASP A 15 2.56 -2.61 12.03
N GLY A 16 1.66 -1.69 12.38
CA GLY A 16 1.69 -1.01 13.67
C GLY A 16 1.42 -1.89 14.88
N MET A 17 0.88 -3.10 14.65
CA MET A 17 0.63 -4.16 15.63
C MET A 17 1.09 -5.50 15.06
N ALA A 18 1.23 -6.52 15.91
CA ALA A 18 1.55 -7.86 15.46
C ALA A 18 0.43 -8.45 14.58
N GLU A 19 0.79 -9.31 13.64
CA GLU A 19 -0.13 -9.91 12.65
C GLU A 19 -1.28 -10.71 13.26
N ASN A 20 -1.10 -11.21 14.46
CA ASN A 20 -2.09 -12.01 15.21
C ASN A 20 -2.84 -11.21 16.28
N ASP A 21 -2.47 -9.95 16.52
CA ASP A 21 -3.11 -9.07 17.52
C ASP A 21 -4.24 -8.25 16.89
N TRP A 22 -5.31 -8.91 16.52
CA TRP A 22 -6.46 -8.27 15.85
C TRP A 22 -7.20 -7.27 16.75
N ASP A 23 -7.26 -7.51 18.04
CA ASP A 23 -7.83 -6.57 19.01
C ASP A 23 -6.98 -5.29 19.09
N GLY A 24 -5.67 -5.43 19.15
CA GLY A 24 -4.73 -4.31 19.09
C GLY A 24 -4.84 -3.54 17.78
N TRP A 25 -4.95 -4.22 16.63
CA TRP A 25 -5.18 -3.60 15.34
C TRP A 25 -6.49 -2.82 15.27
N LYS A 26 -7.57 -3.38 15.82
CA LYS A 26 -8.86 -2.69 15.90
C LYS A 26 -8.76 -1.42 16.74
N HIS A 27 -8.17 -1.53 17.93
CA HIS A 27 -7.94 -0.38 18.79
C HIS A 27 -7.06 0.71 18.12
N LEU A 28 -5.99 0.30 17.43
CA LEU A 28 -5.14 1.21 16.66
C LEU A 28 -5.94 1.93 15.56
N THR A 29 -6.79 1.18 14.85
CA THR A 29 -7.61 1.73 13.76
C THR A 29 -8.65 2.72 14.28
N GLU A 30 -9.30 2.42 15.37
CA GLU A 30 -10.26 3.33 16.03
C GLU A 30 -9.59 4.65 16.45
N ARG A 31 -8.35 4.59 16.97
CA ARG A 31 -7.62 5.76 17.42
C ARG A 31 -7.00 6.60 16.31
N LEU A 32 -6.40 5.99 15.32
CA LEU A 32 -5.55 6.66 14.32
C LEU A 32 -6.08 6.57 12.90
N GLY A 33 -6.91 5.59 12.57
CA GLY A 33 -7.30 5.28 11.19
C GLY A 33 -8.02 6.41 10.44
N LYS A 34 -8.54 7.43 11.14
CA LYS A 34 -9.13 8.61 10.49
C LYS A 34 -8.08 9.63 10.01
N SER A 35 -6.87 9.56 10.51
CA SER A 35 -5.82 10.56 10.27
C SER A 35 -4.50 9.97 9.77
N VAL A 36 -4.35 8.66 9.85
CA VAL A 36 -3.13 7.93 9.47
C VAL A 36 -3.53 6.71 8.64
N GLN A 37 -2.84 6.51 7.52
CA GLN A 37 -2.92 5.28 6.77
C GLN A 37 -2.28 4.15 7.57
N LEU A 38 -3.04 3.10 7.85
CA LEU A 38 -2.60 1.93 8.59
C LEU A 38 -2.52 0.75 7.62
N VAL A 39 -1.31 0.41 7.23
CA VAL A 39 -1.04 -0.60 6.21
C VAL A 39 -0.83 -1.95 6.87
N GLY A 40 -1.63 -2.94 6.47
CA GLY A 40 -1.40 -4.34 6.83
C GLY A 40 -0.51 -5.03 5.79
N ASP A 41 0.72 -5.39 6.18
CA ASP A 41 1.62 -6.24 5.41
C ASP A 41 1.46 -7.69 5.87
N ASP A 42 2.09 -8.07 6.96
CA ASP A 42 1.99 -9.44 7.51
C ASP A 42 0.59 -9.75 8.04
N LEU A 43 -0.18 -8.71 8.38
CA LEU A 43 -1.58 -8.83 8.75
C LEU A 43 -2.44 -9.46 7.63
N PHE A 44 -2.26 -9.03 6.38
CA PHE A 44 -3.11 -9.40 5.25
C PHE A 44 -2.45 -10.33 4.23
N VAL A 45 -1.13 -10.37 4.18
CA VAL A 45 -0.29 -11.21 3.29
C VAL A 45 -0.78 -11.24 1.83
N THR A 46 -1.29 -10.11 1.32
CA THR A 46 -1.89 -9.97 -0.02
C THR A 46 -3.06 -10.94 -0.26
N ASN A 47 -3.70 -11.44 0.77
CA ASN A 47 -4.75 -12.46 0.70
C ASN A 47 -6.15 -11.83 0.79
N THR A 48 -6.98 -12.05 -0.23
CA THR A 48 -8.32 -11.47 -0.33
C THR A 48 -9.27 -11.92 0.78
N ARG A 49 -9.16 -13.17 1.25
CA ARG A 49 -9.99 -13.70 2.35
C ARG A 49 -9.66 -12.98 3.66
N ILE A 50 -8.37 -12.89 3.98
CA ILE A 50 -7.92 -12.23 5.22
C ILE A 50 -8.22 -10.73 5.16
N LEU A 51 -8.00 -10.08 4.00
CA LEU A 51 -8.37 -8.69 3.79
C LEU A 51 -9.88 -8.47 4.03
N LYS A 52 -10.74 -9.35 3.49
CA LYS A 52 -12.18 -9.25 3.70
C LYS A 52 -12.56 -9.36 5.18
N GLU A 53 -11.98 -10.31 5.89
CA GLU A 53 -12.15 -10.45 7.35
C GLU A 53 -11.75 -9.16 8.09
N GLY A 54 -10.61 -8.54 7.70
CA GLY A 54 -10.14 -7.28 8.26
C GLY A 54 -11.07 -6.09 7.97
N ILE A 55 -11.59 -6.00 6.75
CA ILE A 55 -12.57 -4.98 6.36
C ILE A 55 -13.85 -5.11 7.21
N GLU A 56 -14.39 -6.33 7.33
CA GLU A 56 -15.59 -6.61 8.13
C GLU A 56 -15.37 -6.32 9.62
N ALA A 57 -14.18 -6.56 10.15
CA ALA A 57 -13.80 -6.25 11.53
C ALA A 57 -13.44 -4.77 11.77
N GLY A 58 -13.26 -3.97 10.70
CA GLY A 58 -12.82 -2.58 10.80
C GLY A 58 -11.37 -2.44 11.26
N VAL A 59 -10.50 -3.28 10.73
CA VAL A 59 -9.07 -3.39 11.05
C VAL A 59 -8.24 -2.83 9.92
N ALA A 60 -7.27 -1.94 10.21
CA ALA A 60 -6.46 -1.21 9.23
C ALA A 60 -7.28 -0.30 8.30
N ASN A 61 -6.68 0.26 7.26
CA ASN A 61 -7.35 1.02 6.19
C ASN A 61 -6.53 1.02 4.89
N SER A 62 -5.52 0.15 4.82
CA SER A 62 -4.64 -0.03 3.67
C SER A 62 -4.06 -1.44 3.68
N ILE A 63 -3.71 -1.95 2.51
CA ILE A 63 -3.02 -3.23 2.34
C ILE A 63 -1.70 -3.05 1.61
N LEU A 64 -0.66 -3.77 2.02
CA LEU A 64 0.55 -3.93 1.23
C LEU A 64 0.37 -5.07 0.23
N ILE A 65 0.73 -4.82 -1.02
CA ILE A 65 0.57 -5.76 -2.13
C ILE A 65 1.94 -6.29 -2.55
N LYS A 66 2.15 -7.57 -2.35
CA LYS A 66 3.35 -8.29 -2.78
C LYS A 66 2.95 -9.41 -3.74
N VAL A 67 3.22 -9.22 -5.03
CA VAL A 67 2.77 -10.10 -6.11
C VAL A 67 3.15 -11.56 -5.87
N ASN A 68 4.39 -11.81 -5.46
CA ASN A 68 4.88 -13.16 -5.22
C ASN A 68 4.50 -13.75 -3.85
N GLN A 69 3.82 -13.01 -3.00
CA GLN A 69 3.32 -13.51 -1.72
C GLN A 69 2.02 -14.29 -1.91
N ILE A 70 1.12 -13.76 -2.76
CA ILE A 70 -0.10 -14.47 -3.17
C ILE A 70 0.15 -15.39 -4.38
N GLY A 71 0.99 -14.99 -5.32
CA GLY A 71 1.58 -15.86 -6.34
C GLY A 71 1.05 -15.73 -7.75
N THR A 72 -0.09 -15.10 -7.98
CA THR A 72 -0.65 -14.83 -9.32
C THR A 72 -1.07 -13.38 -9.49
N LEU A 73 -1.02 -12.89 -10.74
CA LEU A 73 -1.53 -11.54 -11.04
C LEU A 73 -3.04 -11.44 -10.83
N THR A 74 -3.78 -12.49 -11.14
CA THR A 74 -5.23 -12.54 -10.93
C THR A 74 -5.60 -12.29 -9.46
N GLU A 75 -4.96 -12.99 -8.54
CA GLU A 75 -5.19 -12.81 -7.10
C GLU A 75 -4.67 -11.46 -6.60
N THR A 76 -3.53 -11.00 -7.14
CA THR A 76 -2.99 -9.67 -6.84
C THR A 76 -3.98 -8.56 -7.21
N PHE A 77 -4.51 -8.60 -8.43
CA PHE A 77 -5.51 -7.63 -8.89
C PHE A 77 -6.82 -7.72 -8.10
N ALA A 78 -7.25 -8.93 -7.76
CA ALA A 78 -8.41 -9.13 -6.90
C ALA A 78 -8.23 -8.50 -5.51
N ALA A 79 -7.04 -8.60 -4.92
CA ALA A 79 -6.74 -7.97 -3.63
C ALA A 79 -6.73 -6.43 -3.72
N ILE A 80 -6.14 -5.87 -4.77
CA ILE A 80 -6.14 -4.41 -5.02
C ILE A 80 -7.57 -3.90 -5.21
N GLU A 81 -8.37 -4.58 -6.03
CA GLU A 81 -9.75 -4.17 -6.31
C GLU A 81 -10.64 -4.29 -5.07
N LEU A 82 -10.49 -5.37 -4.31
CA LEU A 82 -11.21 -5.55 -3.04
C LEU A 82 -10.90 -4.42 -2.06
N ALA A 83 -9.64 -4.03 -1.92
CA ALA A 83 -9.23 -2.90 -1.08
C ALA A 83 -9.91 -1.61 -1.55
N LYS A 84 -9.75 -1.25 -2.82
CA LYS A 84 -10.27 -0.01 -3.40
C LYS A 84 -11.80 0.11 -3.27
N THR A 85 -12.53 -0.94 -3.57
CA THR A 85 -14.01 -0.95 -3.49
C THR A 85 -14.55 -0.78 -2.07
N HIS A 86 -13.72 -1.05 -1.07
CA HIS A 86 -14.08 -0.86 0.35
C HIS A 86 -13.39 0.37 0.98
N GLY A 87 -12.81 1.26 0.16
CA GLY A 87 -12.20 2.49 0.64
C GLY A 87 -10.83 2.32 1.30
N TYR A 88 -10.22 1.14 1.20
CA TYR A 88 -8.84 0.89 1.61
C TYR A 88 -7.89 1.31 0.49
N THR A 89 -6.75 1.87 0.85
CA THR A 89 -5.67 2.09 -0.11
C THR A 89 -4.86 0.80 -0.33
N ALA A 90 -4.16 0.72 -1.46
CA ALA A 90 -3.23 -0.35 -1.76
C ALA A 90 -1.83 0.24 -2.02
N VAL A 91 -0.82 -0.35 -1.42
CA VAL A 91 0.58 0.03 -1.65
C VAL A 91 1.28 -1.13 -2.34
N VAL A 92 1.62 -0.97 -3.61
CA VAL A 92 2.37 -2.00 -4.36
C VAL A 92 3.81 -2.03 -3.87
N SER A 93 4.31 -3.20 -3.52
CA SER A 93 5.57 -3.33 -2.79
C SER A 93 6.56 -4.27 -3.45
N HIS A 94 7.82 -3.90 -3.32
CA HIS A 94 8.97 -4.78 -3.52
C HIS A 94 9.08 -5.84 -2.42
N ARG A 95 10.10 -6.68 -2.53
CA ARG A 95 10.56 -7.58 -1.46
C ARG A 95 11.97 -7.18 -1.00
N SER A 96 12.41 -7.73 0.14
CA SER A 96 13.79 -7.52 0.63
C SER A 96 14.84 -8.08 -0.35
N GLY A 97 14.58 -9.24 -0.93
CA GLY A 97 15.33 -9.78 -2.08
C GLY A 97 14.65 -9.35 -3.37
N GLU A 98 15.34 -8.62 -4.23
CA GLU A 98 14.84 -8.04 -5.47
C GLU A 98 15.78 -8.28 -6.64
N THR A 99 15.23 -8.07 -7.84
CA THR A 99 15.95 -8.01 -9.11
C THR A 99 15.69 -6.67 -9.80
N GLU A 100 16.24 -6.45 -10.99
CA GLU A 100 15.96 -5.26 -11.80
C GLU A 100 14.63 -5.37 -12.59
N ASP A 101 13.80 -6.39 -12.35
CA ASP A 101 12.44 -6.47 -12.90
C ASP A 101 11.61 -5.25 -12.49
N THR A 102 10.82 -4.71 -13.41
CA THR A 102 10.09 -3.45 -13.24
C THR A 102 8.57 -3.62 -13.13
N THR A 103 8.08 -4.85 -13.23
CA THR A 103 6.64 -5.17 -13.33
C THR A 103 5.79 -4.51 -12.24
N ILE A 104 6.30 -4.37 -11.02
CA ILE A 104 5.54 -3.74 -9.93
C ILE A 104 5.27 -2.24 -10.17
N ALA A 105 6.11 -1.55 -10.95
CA ALA A 105 5.85 -0.17 -11.34
C ALA A 105 4.67 -0.08 -12.32
N ASP A 106 4.64 -0.98 -13.32
CA ASP A 106 3.53 -1.09 -14.27
C ASP A 106 2.22 -1.44 -13.55
N ILE A 107 2.25 -2.39 -12.61
CA ILE A 107 1.08 -2.76 -11.79
C ILE A 107 0.57 -1.56 -10.98
N ALA A 108 1.46 -0.82 -10.32
CA ALA A 108 1.07 0.31 -9.48
C ALA A 108 0.32 1.38 -10.28
N VAL A 109 0.77 1.68 -11.50
CA VAL A 109 0.14 2.66 -12.38
C VAL A 109 -1.12 2.09 -13.03
N ALA A 110 -1.04 0.91 -13.63
CA ALA A 110 -2.14 0.30 -14.37
C ALA A 110 -3.39 0.02 -13.51
N THR A 111 -3.21 -0.26 -12.22
CA THR A 111 -4.30 -0.50 -11.28
C THR A 111 -4.78 0.77 -10.57
N ASN A 112 -4.14 1.91 -10.80
CA ASN A 112 -4.35 3.12 -10.00
C ASN A 112 -4.25 2.84 -8.49
N ALA A 113 -3.25 2.05 -8.08
CA ALA A 113 -2.95 1.84 -6.67
C ALA A 113 -2.45 3.14 -6.00
N LEU A 114 -1.90 4.06 -6.79
CA LEU A 114 -1.44 5.40 -6.43
C LEU A 114 -0.22 5.41 -5.50
N GLN A 115 0.22 4.27 -5.00
CA GLN A 115 1.32 4.16 -4.06
C GLN A 115 2.21 2.97 -4.41
N ILE A 116 3.51 3.18 -4.31
CA ILE A 116 4.52 2.13 -4.46
C ILE A 116 5.56 2.24 -3.34
N LYS A 117 5.93 1.10 -2.76
CA LYS A 117 7.04 0.97 -1.82
C LYS A 117 8.13 0.14 -2.48
N THR A 118 9.19 0.78 -2.97
CA THR A 118 10.23 0.09 -3.75
C THR A 118 11.66 0.42 -3.34
N GLY A 119 11.85 0.81 -2.10
CA GLY A 119 13.17 1.09 -1.51
C GLY A 119 13.68 2.49 -1.78
N SER A 120 14.92 2.72 -1.41
CA SER A 120 15.62 3.99 -1.61
C SER A 120 16.01 4.17 -3.09
N MET A 121 16.27 5.41 -3.51
CA MET A 121 16.85 5.72 -4.83
C MET A 121 18.34 5.36 -4.87
N SER A 122 18.65 4.12 -4.52
CA SER A 122 19.96 3.51 -4.46
C SER A 122 19.85 2.03 -4.77
N ARG A 123 20.87 1.41 -5.33
CA ARG A 123 20.90 0.05 -5.87
C ARG A 123 20.04 -0.09 -7.13
N SER A 124 20.59 -0.78 -8.14
CA SER A 124 19.96 -0.91 -9.46
C SER A 124 18.61 -1.65 -9.41
N ASP A 125 18.47 -2.64 -8.52
CA ASP A 125 17.25 -3.38 -8.28
C ASP A 125 16.07 -2.53 -7.75
N ARG A 126 16.36 -1.37 -7.15
CA ARG A 126 15.37 -0.39 -6.69
C ARG A 126 15.16 0.71 -7.73
N ILE A 127 16.25 1.27 -8.24
CA ILE A 127 16.22 2.36 -9.24
C ILE A 127 15.51 1.92 -10.52
N ALA A 128 15.60 0.65 -10.91
CA ALA A 128 14.90 0.12 -12.07
C ALA A 128 13.39 0.44 -12.05
N LYS A 129 12.74 0.34 -10.89
CA LYS A 129 11.31 0.64 -10.73
C LYS A 129 11.03 2.15 -10.87
N TYR A 130 11.88 2.99 -10.29
CA TYR A 130 11.75 4.45 -10.44
C TYR A 130 11.96 4.88 -11.89
N ASN A 131 12.95 4.32 -12.58
CA ASN A 131 13.15 4.58 -14.00
C ASN A 131 11.98 4.11 -14.86
N GLN A 132 11.33 3.00 -14.49
CA GLN A 132 10.13 2.54 -15.17
C GLN A 132 8.96 3.50 -14.97
N LEU A 133 8.76 4.06 -13.77
CA LEU A 133 7.76 5.08 -13.56
C LEU A 133 7.98 6.32 -14.44
N LEU A 134 9.24 6.75 -14.63
CA LEU A 134 9.56 7.85 -15.55
C LEU A 134 9.21 7.52 -17.00
N ARG A 135 9.47 6.28 -17.46
CA ARG A 135 9.09 5.85 -18.82
C ARG A 135 7.57 5.82 -19.00
N ILE A 136 6.85 5.31 -17.99
CA ILE A 136 5.38 5.30 -18.00
C ILE A 136 4.83 6.73 -18.04
N GLU A 137 5.42 7.66 -17.28
CA GLU A 137 5.04 9.07 -17.31
C GLU A 137 5.25 9.68 -18.71
N GLU A 138 6.38 9.38 -19.35
CA GLU A 138 6.67 9.82 -20.73
C GLU A 138 5.64 9.24 -21.72
N ASP A 139 5.31 7.95 -21.62
CA ASP A 139 4.32 7.29 -22.48
C ASP A 139 2.90 7.84 -22.29
N LEU A 140 2.52 8.17 -21.07
CA LEU A 140 1.21 8.74 -20.74
C LEU A 140 1.11 10.23 -21.13
N GLY A 141 2.23 10.95 -21.17
CA GLY A 141 2.26 12.37 -21.52
C GLY A 141 1.31 13.20 -20.66
N GLU A 142 0.46 13.98 -21.29
CA GLU A 142 -0.49 14.89 -20.59
C GLU A 142 -1.54 14.16 -19.74
N THR A 143 -1.71 12.86 -19.91
CA THR A 143 -2.64 12.06 -19.10
C THR A 143 -2.01 11.56 -17.80
N ALA A 144 -0.70 11.71 -17.64
CA ALA A 144 -0.01 11.35 -16.41
C ALA A 144 -0.44 12.27 -15.26
N VAL A 145 -0.80 11.65 -14.13
CA VAL A 145 -1.21 12.38 -12.92
C VAL A 145 -0.44 11.87 -11.71
N TYR A 146 0.21 12.78 -11.00
CA TYR A 146 0.76 12.49 -9.68
C TYR A 146 -0.19 13.00 -8.60
N PRO A 147 -0.89 12.09 -7.88
CA PRO A 147 -1.97 12.48 -6.97
C PRO A 147 -1.48 13.13 -5.67
N GLY A 148 -0.19 13.01 -5.35
CA GLY A 148 0.36 13.54 -4.10
C GLY A 148 -0.37 13.01 -2.87
N ARG A 149 -0.88 13.91 -2.03
CA ARG A 149 -1.62 13.52 -0.82
C ARG A 149 -2.98 12.88 -1.08
N ASP A 150 -3.54 13.03 -2.26
CA ASP A 150 -4.83 12.43 -2.62
C ASP A 150 -4.73 10.90 -2.79
N ALA A 151 -3.50 10.37 -2.90
CA ALA A 151 -3.25 8.94 -2.83
C ALA A 151 -3.66 8.30 -1.50
N PHE A 152 -3.78 9.09 -0.44
CA PHE A 152 -4.18 8.64 0.90
C PHE A 152 -5.68 8.82 1.14
N TYR A 153 -6.51 8.41 0.20
CA TYR A 153 -7.95 8.63 0.23
C TYR A 153 -8.68 7.87 1.36
N SER A 154 -8.04 6.89 1.99
CA SER A 154 -8.59 6.18 3.17
C SER A 154 -8.61 7.02 4.44
N ILE A 155 -7.93 8.17 4.46
CA ILE A 155 -7.86 9.07 5.61
C ILE A 155 -8.45 10.46 5.29
N ARG A 156 -8.90 11.16 6.32
CA ARG A 156 -9.39 12.53 6.16
C ARG A 156 -8.22 13.49 5.91
N ARG A 157 -8.40 14.43 4.99
CA ARG A 157 -7.44 15.53 4.82
C ARG A 157 -7.34 16.32 6.14
N ARG A 158 -6.13 16.49 6.62
CA ARG A 158 -5.81 17.43 7.70
C ARG A 158 -5.68 18.84 7.15
#